data_7813b5f4c1b8c8d74720b2e30eea8f37
#
_entry.id   7813b5f4c1b8c8d74720b2e30eea8f37
#
_cell.length_a   1.000
_cell.length_b   1.000
_cell.length_c   1.000
_cell.angle_alpha   90.00
_cell.angle_beta   90.00
_cell.angle_gamma   90.00
#
_symmetry.space_group_name_H-M   'P 1'
#
loop_
_entity.id
_entity.type
_entity.pdbx_description
1 polymer ?
#
loop_
_entity_poly.entity_id
_entity_poly.type
_entity_poly.pdbx_seq_one_letter_code
_entity_poly.pdbx_strand_id
1 'polypeptide(L)'
;MQSNSGQGTKLRSPIVTVLGHIDHGKTSLLDKMRGTAVQDREAAGITQHIGASFFPTETIRQICGSLLDSVKTELTIDGLLFIDTPGHEAYLNLRRRGGAIADIAILVIDINEGLLTQSYESLKILKSGKTPFLIAANKLDKVPGWRNASEPSLFKSLKNQSTTELDRRIYEIVGSLSANNFLSERFDRVTDFRKNIAIVPTSAKTGEGIPELLMVLSGLTQQFMKDRLQVSTGPAKGAILEVREET
;
A
#
# COMPACT_ATOMS: atom_id res chain seq x y z
N MET A 1 46.53 7.20 11.46
CA MET A 1 45.65 6.75 10.37
C MET A 1 44.36 6.26 11.05
N GLN A 2 43.36 7.14 11.14
CA GLN A 2 42.06 6.80 11.70
C GLN A 2 41.22 6.18 10.58
N SER A 3 40.84 4.93 10.79
CA SER A 3 39.92 4.19 9.93
C SER A 3 38.53 4.81 10.01
N ASN A 4 38.14 5.48 8.95
CA ASN A 4 36.80 6.01 8.74
C ASN A 4 35.87 4.81 8.49
N SER A 5 35.30 4.24 9.57
CA SER A 5 34.24 3.25 9.49
C SER A 5 33.01 3.96 8.94
N GLY A 6 32.66 3.63 7.70
CA GLY A 6 31.47 4.13 7.03
C GLY A 6 30.22 3.92 7.89
N GLN A 7 29.71 5.00 8.46
CA GLN A 7 28.40 5.02 9.10
C GLN A 7 27.35 4.76 8.01
N GLY A 8 26.91 3.53 7.89
CA GLY A 8 25.76 3.19 7.06
C GLY A 8 24.56 4.02 7.51
N THR A 9 24.04 4.84 6.62
CA THR A 9 22.83 5.65 6.88
C THR A 9 21.68 4.70 7.20
N LYS A 10 21.23 4.71 8.46
CA LYS A 10 20.08 3.87 8.87
C LYS A 10 18.81 4.45 8.26
N LEU A 11 18.00 3.59 7.62
CA LEU A 11 16.69 3.94 7.09
C LEU A 11 15.63 3.61 8.14
N ARG A 12 14.64 4.50 8.33
CA ARG A 12 13.44 4.17 9.09
C ARG A 12 12.43 3.44 8.22
N SER A 13 11.53 2.73 8.84
CA SER A 13 10.40 2.13 8.13
C SER A 13 9.49 3.20 7.52
N PRO A 14 9.07 3.04 6.26
CA PRO A 14 8.12 3.96 5.63
C PRO A 14 6.75 3.86 6.29
N ILE A 15 6.10 5.01 6.41
CA ILE A 15 4.75 5.15 6.94
C ILE A 15 3.76 5.08 5.77
N VAL A 16 2.86 4.11 5.84
CA VAL A 16 1.82 3.84 4.83
C VAL A 16 0.47 4.24 5.39
N THR A 17 -0.30 5.04 4.66
CA THR A 17 -1.70 5.32 4.99
C THR A 17 -2.63 4.65 4.00
N VAL A 18 -3.83 4.27 4.46
CA VAL A 18 -4.86 3.64 3.62
C VAL A 18 -6.05 4.58 3.52
N LEU A 19 -6.37 4.98 2.29
CA LEU A 19 -7.43 5.94 1.95
C LEU A 19 -8.46 5.28 1.03
N GLY A 20 -9.61 5.91 0.88
CA GLY A 20 -10.67 5.47 -0.03
C GLY A 20 -12.06 5.68 0.54
N HIS A 21 -13.07 5.39 -0.27
CA HIS A 21 -14.47 5.56 0.10
C HIS A 21 -14.91 4.58 1.22
N ILE A 22 -15.99 4.94 1.94
CA ILE A 22 -16.66 4.02 2.88
C ILE A 22 -17.04 2.76 2.09
N ASP A 23 -16.99 1.60 2.72
CA ASP A 23 -17.35 0.29 2.15
C ASP A 23 -16.49 -0.22 0.97
N HIS A 24 -15.44 0.49 0.55
CA HIS A 24 -14.47 -0.02 -0.43
C HIS A 24 -13.54 -1.10 0.14
N GLY A 25 -13.62 -1.36 1.46
CA GLY A 25 -12.93 -2.47 2.11
C GLY A 25 -11.54 -2.16 2.63
N LYS A 26 -11.27 -0.90 3.03
CA LYS A 26 -9.99 -0.48 3.63
C LYS A 26 -9.60 -1.33 4.84
N THR A 27 -10.48 -1.39 5.84
CA THR A 27 -10.28 -2.18 7.06
C THR A 27 -10.15 -3.67 6.75
N SER A 28 -11.04 -4.20 5.90
CA SER A 28 -10.99 -5.61 5.50
C SER A 28 -9.68 -5.97 4.79
N LEU A 29 -9.15 -5.05 3.96
CA LEU A 29 -7.87 -5.25 3.28
C LEU A 29 -6.71 -5.31 4.29
N LEU A 30 -6.68 -4.37 5.25
CA LEU A 30 -5.67 -4.35 6.31
C LEU A 30 -5.78 -5.59 7.22
N ASP A 31 -7.00 -5.98 7.60
CA ASP A 31 -7.24 -7.17 8.43
C ASP A 31 -6.83 -8.45 7.70
N LYS A 32 -7.09 -8.53 6.39
CA LYS A 32 -6.64 -9.66 5.59
C LYS A 32 -5.12 -9.73 5.49
N MET A 33 -4.44 -8.58 5.30
CA MET A 33 -2.99 -8.50 5.33
C MET A 33 -2.43 -8.96 6.68
N ARG A 34 -3.03 -8.49 7.79
CA ARG A 34 -2.67 -8.92 9.16
C ARG A 34 -2.91 -10.42 9.35
N GLY A 35 -4.06 -10.92 8.94
CA GLY A 35 -4.43 -12.33 9.05
C GLY A 35 -3.49 -13.25 8.25
N THR A 36 -3.11 -12.88 7.05
CA THR A 36 -2.15 -13.63 6.23
C THR A 36 -0.78 -13.70 6.93
N ALA A 37 -0.34 -12.60 7.51
CA ALA A 37 0.91 -12.54 8.25
C ALA A 37 0.92 -13.35 9.56
N VAL A 38 -0.25 -13.54 10.20
CA VAL A 38 -0.38 -14.34 11.44
C VAL A 38 -0.52 -15.82 11.14
N GLN A 39 -1.21 -16.19 10.05
CA GLN A 39 -1.42 -17.60 9.69
C GLN A 39 -0.12 -18.33 9.32
N ASP A 40 0.88 -17.60 8.79
CA ASP A 40 2.16 -18.20 8.41
C ASP A 40 3.13 -18.42 9.58
N ARG A 41 2.82 -17.93 10.80
CA ARG A 41 3.61 -18.21 12.02
C ARG A 41 2.86 -17.97 13.33
N GLU A 42 3.03 -18.87 14.28
CA GLU A 42 2.83 -18.68 15.74
C GLU A 42 3.82 -17.66 16.36
N ALA A 43 4.15 -16.57 15.79
CA ALA A 43 4.98 -15.49 16.37
C ALA A 43 5.48 -14.49 15.31
N ALA A 44 4.74 -14.20 14.28
CA ALA A 44 5.14 -13.13 13.38
C ALA A 44 5.01 -11.80 14.13
N GLY A 45 6.13 -11.16 14.44
CA GLY A 45 6.26 -9.94 15.24
C GLY A 45 5.50 -8.71 14.72
N ILE A 46 4.22 -8.88 14.33
CA ILE A 46 3.33 -7.77 14.01
C ILE A 46 2.97 -7.12 15.33
N THR A 47 3.48 -5.92 15.53
CA THR A 47 3.07 -5.09 16.65
C THR A 47 1.80 -4.34 16.27
N GLN A 48 0.71 -4.60 16.98
CA GLN A 48 -0.54 -3.89 16.84
C GLN A 48 -0.67 -2.86 17.96
N HIS A 49 -0.73 -1.60 17.59
CA HIS A 49 -1.19 -0.53 18.46
C HIS A 49 -2.51 0.00 17.92
N ILE A 50 -3.31 0.66 18.75
CA ILE A 50 -4.57 1.28 18.32
C ILE A 50 -4.25 2.26 17.20
N GLY A 51 -4.74 1.93 15.98
CA GLY A 51 -4.54 2.75 14.78
C GLY A 51 -3.20 2.59 14.04
N ALA A 52 -2.32 1.66 14.43
CA ALA A 52 -1.07 1.40 13.70
C ALA A 52 -0.70 -0.09 13.70
N SER A 53 -0.14 -0.57 12.59
CA SER A 53 0.34 -1.94 12.43
C SER A 53 1.70 -1.96 11.73
N PHE A 54 2.68 -2.58 12.38
CA PHE A 54 4.00 -2.74 11.79
C PHE A 54 4.13 -4.13 11.14
N PHE A 55 4.54 -4.15 9.88
CA PHE A 55 4.82 -5.36 9.10
C PHE A 55 6.33 -5.46 8.89
N PRO A 56 7.04 -6.33 9.61
CA PRO A 56 8.45 -6.56 9.41
C PRO A 56 8.77 -7.05 8.00
N THR A 57 9.94 -6.73 7.49
CA THR A 57 10.39 -7.18 6.15
C THR A 57 10.33 -8.69 6.01
N GLU A 58 10.65 -9.43 7.07
CA GLU A 58 10.56 -10.90 7.07
C GLU A 58 9.14 -11.40 6.81
N THR A 59 8.14 -10.76 7.44
CA THR A 59 6.72 -11.05 7.19
C THR A 59 6.33 -10.72 5.74
N ILE A 60 6.80 -9.58 5.21
CA ILE A 60 6.56 -9.20 3.81
C ILE A 60 7.17 -10.25 2.86
N ARG A 61 8.40 -10.72 3.13
CA ARG A 61 9.06 -11.78 2.35
C ARG A 61 8.25 -13.08 2.35
N GLN A 62 7.70 -13.45 3.48
CA GLN A 62 6.87 -14.66 3.60
C GLN A 62 5.58 -14.53 2.77
N ILE A 63 4.85 -13.41 2.91
CA ILE A 63 3.62 -13.17 2.16
C ILE A 63 3.89 -13.12 0.65
N CYS A 64 4.94 -12.43 0.23
CA CYS A 64 5.29 -12.28 -1.19
C CYS A 64 5.93 -13.54 -1.78
N GLY A 65 6.62 -14.35 -0.96
CA GLY A 65 7.25 -15.60 -1.41
C GLY A 65 8.13 -15.41 -2.65
N SER A 66 7.98 -16.29 -3.61
CA SER A 66 8.75 -16.28 -4.88
C SER A 66 8.49 -15.06 -5.78
N LEU A 67 7.52 -14.21 -5.47
CA LEU A 67 7.28 -12.98 -6.25
C LEU A 67 8.45 -11.99 -6.13
N LEU A 68 9.06 -11.88 -4.95
CA LEU A 68 10.23 -11.02 -4.75
C LEU A 68 11.45 -11.50 -5.55
N ASP A 69 11.63 -12.80 -5.65
CA ASP A 69 12.71 -13.41 -6.44
C ASP A 69 12.53 -13.11 -7.94
N SER A 70 11.27 -13.11 -8.40
CA SER A 70 10.94 -12.84 -9.81
C SER A 70 11.28 -11.43 -10.26
N VAL A 71 11.21 -10.45 -9.34
CA VAL A 71 11.53 -9.03 -9.62
C VAL A 71 12.96 -8.65 -9.21
N LYS A 72 13.75 -9.62 -8.72
CA LYS A 72 15.14 -9.42 -8.26
C LYS A 72 15.28 -8.24 -7.29
N THR A 73 14.29 -8.02 -6.46
CA THR A 73 14.25 -6.90 -5.51
C THR A 73 14.64 -7.40 -4.13
N GLU A 74 15.82 -7.02 -3.68
CA GLU A 74 16.22 -7.23 -2.30
C GLU A 74 15.60 -6.15 -1.41
N LEU A 75 14.84 -6.56 -0.37
CA LEU A 75 14.23 -5.63 0.57
C LEU A 75 15.28 -5.13 1.56
N THR A 76 15.54 -3.83 1.56
CA THR A 76 16.53 -3.13 2.41
C THR A 76 15.90 -2.30 3.53
N ILE A 77 14.57 -2.20 3.58
CA ILE A 77 13.80 -1.54 4.64
C ILE A 77 13.53 -2.51 5.78
N ASP A 78 13.44 -2.03 7.02
CA ASP A 78 13.15 -2.89 8.19
C ASP A 78 11.70 -3.42 8.19
N GLY A 79 10.80 -2.77 7.46
CA GLY A 79 9.38 -3.12 7.37
C GLY A 79 8.54 -1.96 6.90
N LEU A 80 7.22 -2.11 6.97
CA LEU A 80 6.21 -1.10 6.63
C LEU A 80 5.35 -0.80 7.85
N LEU A 81 5.16 0.48 8.18
CA LEU A 81 4.26 0.92 9.24
C LEU A 81 2.95 1.42 8.63
N PHE A 82 1.89 0.64 8.74
CA PHE A 82 0.56 1.04 8.32
C PHE A 82 -0.13 1.84 9.42
N ILE A 83 -0.67 3.00 9.06
CA ILE A 83 -1.54 3.78 9.93
C ILE A 83 -2.98 3.57 9.47
N ASP A 84 -3.75 2.90 10.32
CA ASP A 84 -5.19 2.73 10.15
C ASP A 84 -5.86 3.96 10.76
N THR A 85 -6.09 4.96 9.95
CA THR A 85 -6.85 6.13 10.38
C THR A 85 -8.34 5.82 10.22
N PRO A 86 -9.11 5.76 11.31
CA PRO A 86 -10.56 5.64 11.21
C PRO A 86 -11.12 6.90 10.55
N GLY A 87 -11.39 6.79 9.25
CA GLY A 87 -12.06 7.82 8.46
C GLY A 87 -11.16 8.89 7.84
N HIS A 88 -11.71 9.47 6.80
CA HIS A 88 -11.13 10.52 5.96
C HIS A 88 -10.75 11.80 6.76
N GLU A 89 -11.53 12.12 7.79
CA GLU A 89 -11.37 13.32 8.61
C GLU A 89 -10.09 13.29 9.47
N ALA A 90 -9.71 12.14 10.00
CA ALA A 90 -8.49 12.03 10.81
C ALA A 90 -7.24 12.35 9.96
N TYR A 91 -7.19 11.86 8.71
CA TYR A 91 -6.09 12.17 7.79
C TYR A 91 -6.06 13.66 7.41
N LEU A 92 -7.23 14.29 7.20
CA LEU A 92 -7.35 15.73 6.93
C LEU A 92 -6.86 16.57 8.11
N ASN A 93 -7.22 16.20 9.33
CA ASN A 93 -6.82 16.90 10.55
C ASN A 93 -5.32 16.81 10.81
N LEU A 94 -4.74 15.65 10.57
CA LEU A 94 -3.31 15.41 10.70
C LEU A 94 -2.50 16.25 9.70
N ARG A 95 -3.02 16.42 8.49
CA ARG A 95 -2.38 17.26 7.47
C ARG A 95 -2.46 18.75 7.73
N ARG A 96 -3.59 19.24 8.26
CA ARG A 96 -3.76 20.66 8.64
C ARG A 96 -2.74 21.11 9.68
N ARG A 97 -2.15 20.18 10.45
CA ARG A 97 -1.14 20.45 11.48
C ARG A 97 0.31 20.45 11.00
N GLY A 98 0.57 20.42 9.68
CA GLY A 98 1.85 20.84 9.11
C GLY A 98 2.88 19.75 8.79
N GLY A 99 2.50 18.52 8.56
CA GLY A 99 3.45 17.47 8.13
C GLY A 99 2.87 16.47 7.14
N ALA A 100 3.68 15.99 6.21
CA ALA A 100 3.38 14.75 5.49
C ALA A 100 3.54 13.60 6.48
N ILE A 101 2.40 13.05 6.97
CA ILE A 101 2.40 12.01 8.00
C ILE A 101 2.73 10.66 7.38
N ALA A 102 2.35 10.45 6.13
CA ALA A 102 2.64 9.24 5.39
C ALA A 102 3.67 9.48 4.29
N ASP A 103 4.57 8.53 4.14
CA ASP A 103 5.54 8.53 3.05
C ASP A 103 4.89 8.09 1.75
N ILE A 104 3.97 7.13 1.82
CA ILE A 104 3.21 6.59 0.69
C ILE A 104 1.78 6.26 1.12
N ALA A 105 0.86 6.26 0.18
CA ALA A 105 -0.53 5.91 0.43
C ALA A 105 -1.00 4.74 -0.45
N ILE A 106 -1.98 3.98 0.07
CA ILE A 106 -2.79 3.05 -0.71
C ILE A 106 -4.19 3.67 -0.83
N LEU A 107 -4.63 3.92 -2.05
CA LEU A 107 -6.01 4.31 -2.33
C LEU A 107 -6.82 3.06 -2.68
N VAL A 108 -7.72 2.67 -1.78
CA VAL A 108 -8.58 1.50 -1.96
C VAL A 108 -9.83 1.92 -2.72
N ILE A 109 -10.10 1.25 -3.83
CA ILE A 109 -11.25 1.48 -4.71
C ILE A 109 -11.97 0.15 -4.90
N ASP A 110 -13.30 0.10 -4.75
CA ASP A 110 -14.07 -1.05 -5.19
C ASP A 110 -14.02 -1.12 -6.72
N ILE A 111 -13.46 -2.20 -7.25
CA ILE A 111 -13.28 -2.37 -8.71
C ILE A 111 -14.60 -2.39 -9.47
N ASN A 112 -15.71 -2.70 -8.79
CA ASN A 112 -17.03 -2.77 -9.39
C ASN A 112 -17.77 -1.43 -9.41
N GLU A 113 -17.39 -0.50 -8.51
CA GLU A 113 -18.02 0.82 -8.35
C GLU A 113 -17.16 1.96 -8.92
N GLY A 114 -15.83 1.75 -8.97
CA GLY A 114 -14.90 2.78 -9.44
C GLY A 114 -14.66 3.89 -8.40
N LEU A 115 -14.32 5.09 -8.88
CA LEU A 115 -14.07 6.24 -8.01
C LEU A 115 -15.38 6.89 -7.58
N LEU A 116 -15.55 7.04 -6.26
CA LEU A 116 -16.67 7.73 -5.63
C LEU A 116 -16.21 9.02 -4.95
N THR A 117 -17.13 9.79 -4.38
CA THR A 117 -16.87 11.13 -3.80
C THR A 117 -15.63 11.18 -2.91
N GLN A 118 -15.52 10.29 -1.92
CA GLN A 118 -14.37 10.28 -1.01
C GLN A 118 -13.07 9.81 -1.68
N SER A 119 -13.15 9.05 -2.77
CA SER A 119 -11.98 8.70 -3.59
C SER A 119 -11.42 9.96 -4.27
N TYR A 120 -12.27 10.81 -4.83
CA TYR A 120 -11.85 12.09 -5.41
C TYR A 120 -11.30 13.06 -4.38
N GLU A 121 -11.87 13.11 -3.18
CA GLU A 121 -11.33 13.89 -2.07
C GLU A 121 -9.94 13.39 -1.67
N SER A 122 -9.78 12.08 -1.55
CA SER A 122 -8.48 11.44 -1.30
C SER A 122 -7.44 11.81 -2.37
N LEU A 123 -7.82 11.79 -3.65
CA LEU A 123 -6.93 12.19 -4.75
C LEU A 123 -6.49 13.66 -4.64
N LYS A 124 -7.41 14.59 -4.29
CA LYS A 124 -7.08 16.01 -4.07
C LYS A 124 -6.07 16.16 -2.94
N ILE A 125 -6.24 15.40 -1.86
CA ILE A 125 -5.35 15.40 -0.70
C ILE A 125 -3.97 14.87 -1.10
N LEU A 126 -3.89 13.73 -1.76
CA LEU A 126 -2.64 13.12 -2.22
C LEU A 126 -1.89 14.05 -3.18
N LYS A 127 -2.61 14.66 -4.13
CA LYS A 127 -2.05 15.63 -5.08
C LYS A 127 -1.47 16.85 -4.38
N SER A 128 -2.24 17.48 -3.48
CA SER A 128 -1.79 18.67 -2.78
C SER A 128 -0.64 18.38 -1.81
N GLY A 129 -0.52 17.14 -1.28
CA GLY A 129 0.59 16.67 -0.43
C GLY A 129 1.81 16.20 -1.18
N LYS A 130 1.69 16.05 -2.49
CA LYS A 130 2.72 15.37 -3.29
C LYS A 130 3.08 14.01 -2.68
N THR A 131 2.07 13.34 -2.06
CA THR A 131 2.25 12.02 -1.48
C THR A 131 2.13 11.00 -2.59
N PRO A 132 3.16 10.19 -2.86
CA PRO A 132 3.07 9.09 -3.81
C PRO A 132 2.05 8.07 -3.31
N PHE A 133 1.38 7.40 -4.25
CA PHE A 133 0.38 6.40 -3.91
C PHE A 133 0.26 5.33 -5.00
N LEU A 134 -0.30 4.21 -4.61
CA LEU A 134 -0.76 3.16 -5.52
C LEU A 134 -2.23 2.86 -5.23
N ILE A 135 -2.87 2.14 -6.13
CA ILE A 135 -4.29 1.82 -6.00
C ILE A 135 -4.45 0.33 -5.76
N ALA A 136 -5.21 -0.02 -4.71
CA ALA A 136 -5.75 -1.34 -4.51
C ALA A 136 -7.18 -1.38 -5.07
N ALA A 137 -7.35 -1.97 -6.27
CA ALA A 137 -8.65 -2.19 -6.87
C ALA A 137 -9.28 -3.44 -6.24
N ASN A 138 -9.99 -3.21 -5.12
CA ASN A 138 -10.47 -4.26 -4.22
C ASN A 138 -11.78 -4.90 -4.71
N LYS A 139 -12.15 -6.02 -4.08
CA LYS A 139 -13.32 -6.85 -4.37
C LYS A 139 -13.25 -7.54 -5.74
N LEU A 140 -12.04 -7.93 -6.14
CA LEU A 140 -11.77 -8.72 -7.35
C LEU A 140 -12.63 -9.99 -7.43
N ASP A 141 -12.90 -10.62 -6.28
CA ASP A 141 -13.76 -11.80 -6.14
C ASP A 141 -15.21 -11.57 -6.59
N LYS A 142 -15.63 -10.32 -6.75
CA LYS A 142 -16.96 -9.94 -7.24
C LYS A 142 -16.99 -9.55 -8.73
N VAL A 143 -15.85 -9.59 -9.41
CA VAL A 143 -15.81 -9.31 -10.86
C VAL A 143 -16.47 -10.47 -11.62
N PRO A 144 -17.46 -10.19 -12.49
CA PRO A 144 -18.14 -11.23 -13.25
C PRO A 144 -17.16 -12.07 -14.07
N GLY A 145 -17.28 -13.38 -13.96
CA GLY A 145 -16.42 -14.32 -14.68
C GLY A 145 -15.01 -14.51 -14.07
N TRP A 146 -14.64 -13.76 -13.04
CA TRP A 146 -13.39 -13.99 -12.32
C TRP A 146 -13.47 -15.27 -11.49
N ARG A 147 -12.48 -16.13 -11.62
CA ARG A 147 -12.35 -17.35 -10.83
C ARG A 147 -11.24 -17.14 -9.80
N ASN A 148 -11.62 -17.15 -8.53
CA ASN A 148 -10.66 -17.03 -7.45
C ASN A 148 -9.65 -18.19 -7.51
N ALA A 149 -8.37 -17.85 -7.42
CA ALA A 149 -7.32 -18.87 -7.37
C ALA A 149 -7.34 -19.60 -6.01
N SER A 150 -6.89 -20.84 -6.02
CA SER A 150 -6.61 -21.59 -4.79
C SER A 150 -5.40 -21.01 -4.03
N GLU A 151 -4.48 -20.38 -4.76
CA GLU A 151 -3.34 -19.66 -4.22
C GLU A 151 -3.52 -18.15 -4.43
N PRO A 152 -3.09 -17.28 -3.49
CA PRO A 152 -3.31 -15.84 -3.55
C PRO A 152 -2.51 -15.09 -4.63
N SER A 153 -1.80 -15.79 -5.52
CA SER A 153 -0.99 -15.19 -6.58
C SER A 153 -1.82 -14.67 -7.75
N LEU A 154 -1.92 -13.36 -7.86
CA LEU A 154 -2.61 -12.67 -8.93
C LEU A 154 -1.94 -12.89 -10.31
N PHE A 155 -0.61 -12.94 -10.37
CA PHE A 155 0.10 -13.21 -11.63
C PHE A 155 -0.29 -14.54 -12.28
N LYS A 156 -0.49 -15.59 -11.48
CA LYS A 156 -0.96 -16.88 -11.97
C LYS A 156 -2.38 -16.78 -12.50
N SER A 157 -3.26 -16.10 -11.75
CA SER A 157 -4.66 -15.90 -12.15
C SER A 157 -4.78 -15.11 -13.45
N LEU A 158 -3.99 -14.03 -13.62
CA LEU A 158 -4.00 -13.21 -14.82
C LEU A 158 -3.55 -13.97 -16.09
N LYS A 159 -2.70 -15.00 -15.93
CA LYS A 159 -2.25 -15.84 -17.06
C LYS A 159 -3.23 -16.97 -17.42
N ASN A 160 -3.97 -17.46 -16.43
CA ASN A 160 -4.72 -18.71 -16.56
C ASN A 160 -6.22 -18.51 -16.85
N GLN A 161 -6.68 -17.28 -16.93
CA GLN A 161 -8.10 -16.97 -17.19
C GLN A 161 -8.30 -15.72 -18.04
N SER A 162 -9.52 -15.55 -18.56
CA SER A 162 -9.88 -14.34 -19.30
C SER A 162 -9.88 -13.12 -18.37
N THR A 163 -9.21 -12.05 -18.77
CA THR A 163 -9.13 -10.78 -18.03
C THR A 163 -10.01 -9.69 -18.63
N THR A 164 -10.84 -9.99 -19.62
CA THR A 164 -11.62 -9.00 -20.39
C THR A 164 -12.47 -8.09 -19.50
N GLU A 165 -13.25 -8.68 -18.59
CA GLU A 165 -14.12 -7.90 -17.70
C GLU A 165 -13.28 -7.17 -16.61
N LEU A 166 -12.23 -7.80 -16.11
CA LEU A 166 -11.28 -7.16 -15.22
C LEU A 166 -10.63 -5.94 -15.88
N ASP A 167 -10.12 -6.11 -17.10
CA ASP A 167 -9.47 -5.03 -17.85
C ASP A 167 -10.46 -3.89 -18.13
N ARG A 168 -11.70 -4.18 -18.50
CA ARG A 168 -12.74 -3.17 -18.70
C ARG A 168 -12.90 -2.30 -17.45
N ARG A 169 -13.02 -2.90 -16.26
CA ARG A 169 -13.17 -2.17 -15.00
C ARG A 169 -11.92 -1.41 -14.59
N ILE A 170 -10.75 -1.98 -14.82
CA ILE A 170 -9.48 -1.29 -14.59
C ILE A 170 -9.39 -0.04 -15.48
N TYR A 171 -9.75 -0.15 -16.76
CA TYR A 171 -9.69 1.00 -17.68
C TYR A 171 -10.76 2.07 -17.41
N GLU A 172 -11.88 1.73 -16.77
CA GLU A 172 -12.82 2.73 -16.22
C GLU A 172 -12.16 3.55 -15.10
N ILE A 173 -11.40 2.88 -14.20
CA ILE A 173 -10.60 3.55 -13.16
C ILE A 173 -9.51 4.41 -13.81
N VAL A 174 -8.76 3.89 -14.78
CA VAL A 174 -7.72 4.62 -15.51
C VAL A 174 -8.30 5.88 -16.17
N GLY A 175 -9.46 5.78 -16.83
CA GLY A 175 -10.15 6.92 -17.44
C GLY A 175 -10.50 8.00 -16.40
N SER A 176 -11.03 7.61 -15.24
CA SER A 176 -11.38 8.53 -14.15
C SER A 176 -10.14 9.20 -13.55
N LEU A 177 -9.02 8.49 -13.42
CA LEU A 177 -7.75 9.03 -12.96
C LEU A 177 -7.14 10.00 -13.99
N SER A 178 -7.19 9.65 -15.28
CA SER A 178 -6.70 10.48 -16.38
C SER A 178 -7.45 11.82 -16.42
N ALA A 179 -8.78 11.82 -16.23
CA ALA A 179 -9.58 13.04 -16.12
C ALA A 179 -9.15 13.96 -14.94
N ASN A 180 -8.44 13.42 -13.94
CA ASN A 180 -7.87 14.15 -12.81
C ASN A 180 -6.36 14.41 -12.95
N ASN A 181 -5.80 14.23 -14.16
CA ASN A 181 -4.38 14.41 -14.49
C ASN A 181 -3.45 13.43 -13.74
N PHE A 182 -3.87 12.19 -13.59
CA PHE A 182 -3.03 11.09 -13.12
C PHE A 182 -2.88 10.05 -14.22
N LEU A 183 -1.64 9.71 -14.55
CA LEU A 183 -1.35 8.56 -15.41
C LEU A 183 -1.35 7.31 -14.55
N SER A 184 -2.01 6.26 -15.01
CA SER A 184 -2.11 5.00 -14.25
C SER A 184 -2.24 3.81 -15.19
N GLU A 185 -1.82 2.65 -14.72
CA GLU A 185 -1.93 1.39 -15.47
C GLU A 185 -1.99 0.21 -14.50
N ARG A 186 -2.48 -0.93 -14.95
CA ARG A 186 -2.44 -2.16 -14.18
C ARG A 186 -0.97 -2.52 -13.87
N PHE A 187 -0.68 -2.87 -12.63
CA PHE A 187 0.67 -3.00 -12.06
C PHE A 187 1.63 -3.85 -12.91
N ASP A 188 1.12 -4.91 -13.56
CA ASP A 188 1.89 -5.83 -14.40
C ASP A 188 2.21 -5.28 -15.80
N ARG A 189 1.60 -4.15 -16.18
CA ARG A 189 1.80 -3.44 -17.44
C ARG A 189 2.51 -2.09 -17.25
N VAL A 190 2.77 -1.69 -16.02
CA VAL A 190 3.51 -0.44 -15.74
C VAL A 190 4.96 -0.58 -16.20
N THR A 191 5.39 0.28 -17.11
CA THR A 191 6.77 0.33 -17.61
C THR A 191 7.64 1.35 -16.86
N ASP A 192 7.04 2.41 -16.33
CA ASP A 192 7.72 3.45 -15.56
C ASP A 192 6.87 3.87 -14.34
N PHE A 193 7.22 3.36 -13.18
CA PHE A 193 6.55 3.67 -11.92
C PHE A 193 6.75 5.12 -11.41
N ARG A 194 7.62 5.90 -12.05
CA ARG A 194 7.77 7.33 -11.74
C ARG A 194 6.66 8.16 -12.35
N LYS A 195 6.09 7.68 -13.46
CA LYS A 195 5.07 8.39 -14.24
C LYS A 195 3.67 7.82 -14.04
N ASN A 196 3.59 6.51 -13.84
CA ASN A 196 2.33 5.80 -13.78
C ASN A 196 2.04 5.31 -12.36
N ILE A 197 0.84 5.57 -11.89
CA ILE A 197 0.30 5.00 -10.67
C ILE A 197 -0.07 3.55 -10.95
N ALA A 198 0.46 2.64 -10.15
CA ALA A 198 0.12 1.23 -10.27
C ALA A 198 -1.27 0.94 -9.71
N ILE A 199 -2.07 0.22 -10.47
CA ILE A 199 -3.37 -0.32 -10.04
C ILE A 199 -3.20 -1.81 -9.83
N VAL A 200 -3.35 -2.27 -8.59
CA VAL A 200 -3.24 -3.68 -8.21
C VAL A 200 -4.64 -4.21 -7.91
N PRO A 201 -5.20 -5.11 -8.73
CA PRO A 201 -6.43 -5.81 -8.37
C PRO A 201 -6.23 -6.64 -7.11
N THR A 202 -7.16 -6.54 -6.15
CA THR A 202 -7.06 -7.23 -4.86
C THR A 202 -8.41 -7.79 -4.43
N SER A 203 -8.38 -8.81 -3.60
CA SER A 203 -9.55 -9.27 -2.85
C SER A 203 -9.20 -9.39 -1.37
N ALA A 204 -9.75 -8.51 -0.56
CA ALA A 204 -9.65 -8.61 0.90
C ALA A 204 -10.29 -9.90 1.45
N LYS A 205 -11.23 -10.49 0.69
CA LYS A 205 -11.91 -11.74 1.07
C LYS A 205 -11.03 -12.97 0.84
N THR A 206 -10.46 -13.11 -0.35
CA THR A 206 -9.66 -14.29 -0.73
C THR A 206 -8.19 -14.14 -0.39
N GLY A 207 -7.67 -12.91 -0.35
CA GLY A 207 -6.24 -12.59 -0.20
C GLY A 207 -5.52 -12.44 -1.54
N GLU A 208 -6.19 -12.70 -2.66
CA GLU A 208 -5.61 -12.57 -3.99
C GLU A 208 -5.18 -11.13 -4.28
N GLY A 209 -3.99 -10.94 -4.83
CA GLY A 209 -3.40 -9.64 -5.12
C GLY A 209 -2.73 -8.95 -3.91
N ILE A 210 -2.85 -9.47 -2.69
CA ILE A 210 -2.16 -8.90 -1.51
C ILE A 210 -0.64 -9.04 -1.61
N PRO A 211 -0.09 -10.21 -1.99
CA PRO A 211 1.36 -10.34 -2.22
C PRO A 211 1.88 -9.33 -3.24
N GLU A 212 1.18 -9.15 -4.36
CA GLU A 212 1.55 -8.20 -5.40
C GLU A 212 1.45 -6.75 -4.92
N LEU A 213 0.43 -6.41 -4.13
CA LEU A 213 0.27 -5.08 -3.53
C LEU A 213 1.45 -4.75 -2.61
N LEU A 214 1.85 -5.68 -1.73
CA LEU A 214 2.98 -5.50 -0.82
C LEU A 214 4.32 -5.45 -1.57
N MET A 215 4.49 -6.27 -2.60
CA MET A 215 5.67 -6.25 -3.47
C MET A 215 5.84 -4.89 -4.14
N VAL A 216 4.78 -4.37 -4.79
CA VAL A 216 4.82 -3.06 -5.47
C VAL A 216 5.05 -1.94 -4.47
N LEU A 217 4.35 -1.97 -3.32
CA LEU A 217 4.49 -0.97 -2.26
C LEU A 217 5.92 -0.92 -1.72
N SER A 218 6.50 -2.07 -1.40
CA SER A 218 7.87 -2.19 -0.90
C SER A 218 8.90 -1.74 -1.93
N GLY A 219 8.71 -2.11 -3.19
CA GLY A 219 9.56 -1.69 -4.30
C GLY A 219 9.55 -0.17 -4.49
N LEU A 220 8.37 0.45 -4.49
CA LEU A 220 8.22 1.90 -4.64
C LEU A 220 8.88 2.66 -3.48
N THR A 221 8.65 2.22 -2.24
CA THR A 221 9.22 2.90 -1.06
C THR A 221 10.74 2.84 -1.06
N GLN A 222 11.30 1.69 -1.36
CA GLN A 222 12.76 1.49 -1.32
C GLN A 222 13.47 2.13 -2.51
N GLN A 223 12.85 2.17 -3.69
CA GLN A 223 13.48 2.73 -4.89
C GLN A 223 13.41 4.26 -4.95
N PHE A 224 12.30 4.85 -4.48
CA PHE A 224 12.04 6.28 -4.68
C PHE A 224 12.05 7.12 -3.41
N MET A 225 12.19 6.50 -2.22
CA MET A 225 12.06 7.21 -0.95
C MET A 225 13.29 7.14 -0.06
N LYS A 226 14.41 6.54 -0.50
CA LYS A 226 15.62 6.40 0.32
C LYS A 226 16.04 7.69 1.01
N ASP A 227 16.03 8.82 0.30
CA ASP A 227 16.44 10.11 0.85
C ASP A 227 15.50 10.63 1.94
N ARG A 228 14.20 10.30 1.84
CA ARG A 228 13.19 10.69 2.84
C ARG A 228 13.19 9.79 4.09
N LEU A 229 13.70 8.57 3.95
CA LEU A 229 13.71 7.56 5.00
C LEU A 229 15.00 7.60 5.83
N GLN A 230 15.98 8.41 5.47
CA GLN A 230 17.22 8.54 6.23
C GLN A 230 16.96 9.07 7.65
N VAL A 231 17.53 8.37 8.63
CA VAL A 231 17.46 8.77 10.04
C VAL A 231 18.62 9.70 10.34
N SER A 232 18.31 10.90 10.83
CA SER A 232 19.33 11.81 11.37
C SER A 232 19.70 11.39 12.80
N THR A 233 20.99 11.40 13.12
CA THR A 233 21.48 11.29 14.51
C THR A 233 21.08 12.56 15.26
N GLY A 234 20.28 12.45 16.32
CA GLY A 234 19.82 13.59 17.12
C GLY A 234 18.59 13.25 17.98
N PRO A 235 17.99 14.26 18.63
CA PRO A 235 16.77 14.04 19.39
C PRO A 235 15.64 13.44 18.55
N ALA A 236 14.87 12.54 19.14
CA ALA A 236 13.72 11.93 18.46
C ALA A 236 12.73 13.01 18.01
N LYS A 237 12.25 12.90 16.77
CA LYS A 237 11.21 13.76 16.21
C LYS A 237 10.02 12.88 15.82
N GLY A 238 8.82 13.34 16.13
CA GLY A 238 7.59 12.60 15.81
C GLY A 238 6.40 13.54 15.67
N ALA A 239 5.34 13.05 15.06
CA ALA A 239 4.04 13.72 15.01
C ALA A 239 3.07 13.02 15.97
N ILE A 240 2.35 13.79 16.76
CA ILE A 240 1.27 13.26 17.61
C ILE A 240 0.05 13.06 16.74
N LEU A 241 -0.37 11.82 16.58
CA LEU A 241 -1.52 11.43 15.75
C LEU A 241 -2.83 11.65 16.51
N GLU A 242 -2.88 11.24 17.77
CA GLU A 242 -4.09 11.32 18.60
C GLU A 242 -3.70 11.47 20.07
N VAL A 243 -4.51 12.16 20.82
CA VAL A 243 -4.45 12.23 22.29
C VAL A 243 -5.79 11.74 22.81
N ARG A 244 -5.78 10.71 23.66
CA ARG A 244 -6.97 10.20 24.37
C ARG A 244 -6.78 10.39 25.85
N GLU A 245 -7.81 10.83 26.54
CA GLU A 245 -7.87 10.76 28.00
C GLU A 245 -8.25 9.32 28.38
N GLU A 246 -7.47 8.72 29.28
CA GLU A 246 -7.88 7.47 29.93
C GLU A 246 -8.95 7.84 30.98
N THR A 247 -10.16 7.32 30.82
CA THR A 247 -11.26 7.41 31.77
C THR A 247 -11.26 6.22 32.72
#